data_926fb58644b1c8cd6df36ad45c3a0901
#
_entry.id   926fb58644b1c8cd6df36ad45c3a0901
#
_cell.length_a   1.000
_cell.length_b   1.000
_cell.length_c   1.000
_cell.angle_alpha   90.00
_cell.angle_beta   90.00
_cell.angle_gamma   90.00
#
_symmetry.space_group_name_H-M   'P 1'
#
loop_
_entity.id
_entity.type
_entity.pdbx_description
1 polymer ?
#
loop_
_entity_poly.entity_id
_entity_poly.type
_entity_poly.pdbx_seq_one_letter_code
_entity_poly.pdbx_strand_id
1 'polypeptide(L)'
;MDDMVIAIDPGDIRKKYATKMEGLCKIHDGSEHEIGEGYWLAKAVAADIDHKRVIPLYLEAYSQDAGGFISENDQLFKVIDTISAHVGNKGIYAIDRGGDRGKLYDKFLEKERRFVIRLNKKRDLIHKGLKKNCLSLATLLPCPYQTVIIKYQDGQEDKTTVYYNAIPVKLPGRKHPLFLVVVKGFGKVPMMLLTSCPV
;
A
#
# COMPACT_ATOMS: atom_id res chain seq x y z
N MET A 1 9.03 17.94 -6.49
CA MET A 1 8.29 16.73 -6.98
C MET A 1 8.86 15.41 -6.47
N ASP A 2 10.02 15.40 -5.85
CA ASP A 2 10.64 14.13 -5.43
C ASP A 2 9.96 13.47 -4.22
N ASP A 3 9.15 14.21 -3.47
CA ASP A 3 8.46 13.74 -2.27
C ASP A 3 6.95 13.53 -2.44
N MET A 4 6.47 13.50 -3.68
CA MET A 4 5.07 13.17 -3.97
C MET A 4 4.78 11.72 -3.62
N VAL A 5 3.69 11.47 -2.90
CA VAL A 5 3.23 10.11 -2.61
C VAL A 5 2.29 9.64 -3.71
N ILE A 6 2.59 8.47 -4.28
CA ILE A 6 1.74 7.79 -5.27
C ILE A 6 0.99 6.68 -4.54
N ALA A 7 -0.22 6.96 -4.10
CA ALA A 7 -1.06 5.97 -3.43
C ALA A 7 -1.73 5.07 -4.48
N ILE A 8 -1.50 3.75 -4.36
CA ILE A 8 -2.19 2.72 -5.16
C ILE A 8 -3.18 2.01 -4.24
N ASP A 9 -4.44 2.04 -4.61
CA ASP A 9 -5.53 1.47 -3.83
C ASP A 9 -6.47 0.68 -4.74
N PRO A 10 -6.27 -0.65 -4.90
CA PRO A 10 -7.24 -1.50 -5.57
C PRO A 10 -8.58 -1.46 -4.86
N GLY A 11 -9.65 -1.47 -5.63
CA GLY A 11 -11.01 -1.46 -5.10
C GLY A 11 -11.95 -2.27 -5.97
N ASP A 12 -13.23 -2.10 -5.73
CA ASP A 12 -14.29 -2.74 -6.52
C ASP A 12 -15.45 -1.78 -6.80
N ILE A 13 -16.24 -2.11 -7.80
CA ILE A 13 -17.53 -1.48 -8.06
C ILE A 13 -18.57 -2.58 -8.17
N ARG A 14 -19.45 -2.66 -7.19
CA ARG A 14 -20.61 -3.57 -7.24
C ARG A 14 -21.67 -3.05 -8.20
N LYS A 15 -22.24 -3.93 -9.00
CA LYS A 15 -23.32 -3.68 -9.96
C LYS A 15 -24.60 -4.39 -9.53
N LYS A 16 -25.24 -3.89 -8.49
CA LYS A 16 -26.41 -4.48 -7.82
C LYS A 16 -27.56 -4.88 -8.77
N TYR A 17 -27.75 -4.13 -9.85
CA TYR A 17 -28.90 -4.28 -10.74
C TYR A 17 -28.52 -4.74 -12.16
N ALA A 18 -27.25 -4.98 -12.40
CA ALA A 18 -26.79 -5.44 -13.72
C ALA A 18 -26.83 -6.95 -13.79
N THR A 19 -27.70 -7.47 -14.62
CA THR A 19 -27.84 -8.92 -14.84
C THR A 19 -27.10 -9.42 -16.08
N LYS A 20 -26.75 -8.52 -17.01
CA LYS A 20 -26.15 -8.84 -18.32
C LYS A 20 -25.20 -7.72 -18.77
N MET A 21 -24.12 -7.50 -18.06
CA MET A 21 -23.05 -6.62 -18.54
C MET A 21 -21.87 -7.49 -18.96
N GLU A 22 -21.19 -7.09 -20.05
CA GLU A 22 -19.99 -7.77 -20.50
C GLU A 22 -18.91 -7.72 -19.43
N GLY A 23 -18.28 -8.87 -19.16
CA GLY A 23 -17.18 -8.97 -18.21
C GLY A 23 -17.56 -8.79 -16.74
N LEU A 24 -18.84 -8.89 -16.36
CA LEU A 24 -19.21 -8.99 -14.94
C LEU A 24 -18.49 -10.17 -14.30
N CYS A 25 -17.85 -9.94 -13.16
CA CYS A 25 -17.19 -10.99 -12.38
C CYS A 25 -17.60 -10.91 -10.91
N LYS A 26 -17.32 -11.97 -10.18
CA LYS A 26 -17.52 -11.97 -8.74
C LYS A 26 -16.50 -11.05 -8.06
N ILE A 27 -17.00 -10.15 -7.23
CA ILE A 27 -16.20 -9.25 -6.41
C ILE A 27 -16.55 -9.44 -4.93
N HIS A 28 -15.62 -9.10 -4.06
CA HIS A 28 -15.87 -9.00 -2.62
C HIS A 28 -16.09 -7.53 -2.28
N ASP A 29 -17.36 -7.15 -2.08
CA ASP A 29 -17.72 -5.81 -1.64
C ASP A 29 -17.20 -5.58 -0.21
N GLY A 30 -16.15 -4.79 -0.10
CA GLY A 30 -15.50 -4.51 1.19
C GLY A 30 -16.36 -3.66 2.13
N SER A 31 -17.38 -2.97 1.63
CA SER A 31 -18.28 -2.13 2.42
C SER A 31 -19.45 -2.91 3.03
N GLU A 32 -19.99 -3.84 2.28
CA GLU A 32 -21.13 -4.68 2.71
C GLU A 32 -20.69 -6.08 3.21
N HIS A 33 -19.41 -6.44 3.06
CA HIS A 33 -18.84 -7.74 3.39
C HIS A 33 -19.53 -8.92 2.69
N GLU A 34 -20.01 -8.69 1.48
CA GLU A 34 -20.72 -9.65 0.67
C GLU A 34 -20.00 -9.94 -0.65
N ILE A 35 -20.27 -11.12 -1.23
CA ILE A 35 -19.87 -11.42 -2.59
C ILE A 35 -20.99 -10.93 -3.50
N GLY A 36 -20.63 -10.08 -4.46
CA GLY A 36 -21.54 -9.54 -5.47
C GLY A 36 -20.96 -9.66 -6.86
N GLU A 37 -21.70 -9.19 -7.84
CA GLU A 37 -21.24 -9.05 -9.22
C GLU A 37 -20.82 -7.61 -9.50
N GLY A 38 -19.72 -7.45 -10.23
CA GLY A 38 -19.18 -6.13 -10.51
C GLY A 38 -17.86 -6.18 -11.26
N TYR A 39 -17.04 -5.16 -11.03
CA TYR A 39 -15.70 -5.02 -11.60
C TYR A 39 -14.71 -4.66 -10.51
N TRP A 40 -13.50 -5.13 -10.68
CA TRP A 40 -12.37 -4.66 -9.90
C TRP A 40 -11.86 -3.32 -10.45
N LEU A 41 -11.32 -2.49 -9.58
CA LEU A 41 -10.71 -1.22 -9.93
C LEU A 41 -9.23 -1.23 -9.60
N ALA A 42 -8.40 -0.87 -10.57
CA ALA A 42 -7.02 -0.49 -10.35
C ALA A 42 -6.95 1.05 -10.38
N LYS A 43 -6.66 1.67 -9.25
CA LYS A 43 -6.61 3.13 -9.13
C LYS A 43 -5.33 3.59 -8.46
N ALA A 44 -4.83 4.74 -8.91
CA ALA A 44 -3.71 5.43 -8.29
C ALA A 44 -3.90 6.94 -8.32
N VAL A 45 -3.45 7.59 -7.25
CA VAL A 45 -3.45 9.04 -7.14
C VAL A 45 -2.08 9.52 -6.67
N ALA A 46 -1.65 10.68 -7.14
CA ALA A 46 -0.53 11.39 -6.55
C ALA A 46 -1.06 12.37 -5.49
N ALA A 47 -0.46 12.33 -4.32
CA ALA A 47 -0.76 13.27 -3.25
C ALA A 47 0.49 14.11 -2.95
N ASP A 48 0.33 15.42 -3.07
CA ASP A 48 1.28 16.41 -2.58
C ASP A 48 0.88 16.74 -1.14
N ILE A 49 1.65 16.22 -0.20
CA ILE A 49 1.32 16.31 1.23
C ILE A 49 1.36 17.76 1.70
N ASP A 50 2.31 18.53 1.24
CA ASP A 50 2.53 19.93 1.70
C ASP A 50 1.44 20.86 1.19
N HIS A 51 0.98 20.68 -0.04
CA HIS A 51 -0.01 21.53 -0.69
C HIS A 51 -1.42 20.95 -0.67
N LYS A 52 -1.64 19.81 -0.04
CA LYS A 52 -2.94 19.11 0.03
C LYS A 52 -3.59 18.88 -1.35
N ARG A 53 -2.76 18.69 -2.39
CA ARG A 53 -3.23 18.42 -3.76
C ARG A 53 -3.29 16.92 -3.99
N VAL A 54 -4.37 16.48 -4.60
CA VAL A 54 -4.55 15.09 -5.04
C VAL A 54 -4.79 15.10 -6.54
N ILE A 55 -3.98 14.35 -7.28
CA ILE A 55 -4.03 14.26 -8.74
C ILE A 55 -4.31 12.80 -9.12
N PRO A 56 -5.43 12.50 -9.78
CA PRO A 56 -5.65 11.17 -10.33
C PRO A 56 -4.58 10.83 -11.38
N LEU A 57 -3.93 9.68 -11.23
CA LEU A 57 -2.89 9.21 -12.15
C LEU A 57 -3.34 8.03 -13.00
N TYR A 58 -4.16 7.16 -12.43
CA TYR A 58 -4.60 5.93 -13.08
C TYR A 58 -5.95 5.49 -12.56
N LEU A 59 -6.82 5.06 -13.48
CA LEU A 59 -8.08 4.42 -13.16
C LEU A 59 -8.43 3.44 -14.28
N GLU A 60 -8.58 2.18 -13.95
CA GLU A 60 -9.00 1.12 -14.86
C GLU A 60 -9.96 0.17 -14.14
N ALA A 61 -11.10 -0.11 -14.77
CA ALA A 61 -11.96 -1.21 -14.37
C ALA A 61 -11.50 -2.48 -15.09
N TYR A 62 -11.40 -3.59 -14.38
CA TYR A 62 -11.03 -4.88 -14.96
C TYR A 62 -11.88 -6.01 -14.40
N SER A 63 -11.93 -7.11 -15.12
CA SER A 63 -12.63 -8.33 -14.74
C SER A 63 -11.64 -9.48 -14.64
N GLN A 64 -11.81 -10.32 -13.62
CA GLN A 64 -11.06 -11.57 -13.49
C GLN A 64 -11.53 -12.62 -14.50
N ASP A 65 -12.75 -12.46 -15.03
CA ASP A 65 -13.35 -13.37 -16.03
C ASP A 65 -13.08 -12.91 -17.47
N ALA A 66 -12.38 -11.80 -17.68
CA ALA A 66 -11.98 -11.31 -18.99
C ALA A 66 -10.86 -12.18 -19.58
N GLY A 67 -10.93 -12.48 -20.88
CA GLY A 67 -9.99 -13.35 -21.58
C GLY A 67 -8.51 -12.90 -21.58
N GLY A 68 -8.22 -11.67 -21.19
CA GLY A 68 -6.85 -11.13 -21.04
C GLY A 68 -6.37 -10.99 -19.60
N PHE A 69 -7.17 -11.39 -18.61
CA PHE A 69 -6.76 -11.32 -17.22
C PHE A 69 -5.73 -12.41 -16.88
N ILE A 70 -4.59 -12.01 -16.30
CA ILE A 70 -3.53 -12.93 -15.86
C ILE A 70 -3.56 -13.06 -14.34
N SER A 71 -3.39 -11.96 -13.63
CA SER A 71 -3.45 -11.93 -12.17
C SER A 71 -3.60 -10.50 -11.64
N GLU A 72 -4.03 -10.36 -10.39
CA GLU A 72 -4.03 -9.06 -9.68
C GLU A 72 -2.63 -8.43 -9.60
N ASN A 73 -1.56 -9.24 -9.49
CA ASN A 73 -0.21 -8.71 -9.49
C ASN A 73 0.14 -8.06 -10.83
N ASP A 74 -0.29 -8.66 -11.96
CA ASP A 74 -0.05 -8.08 -13.29
C ASP A 74 -0.81 -6.78 -13.47
N GLN A 75 -2.02 -6.66 -12.92
CA GLN A 75 -2.74 -5.38 -12.90
C GLN A 75 -1.98 -4.33 -12.09
N LEU A 76 -1.48 -4.66 -10.90
CA LEU A 76 -0.66 -3.74 -10.11
C LEU A 76 0.65 -3.37 -10.83
N PHE A 77 1.30 -4.32 -11.50
CA PHE A 77 2.50 -4.06 -12.29
C PHE A 77 2.21 -3.12 -13.45
N LYS A 78 1.08 -3.29 -14.15
CA LYS A 78 0.62 -2.39 -15.21
C LYS A 78 0.44 -0.96 -14.69
N VAL A 79 -0.20 -0.77 -13.54
CA VAL A 79 -0.34 0.53 -12.89
C VAL A 79 1.02 1.16 -12.62
N ILE A 80 1.92 0.43 -11.95
CA ILE A 80 3.26 0.91 -11.59
C ILE A 80 4.08 1.26 -12.83
N ASP A 81 4.07 0.39 -13.86
CA ASP A 81 4.84 0.61 -15.08
C ASP A 81 4.30 1.79 -15.88
N THR A 82 2.97 1.92 -16.01
CA THR A 82 2.34 3.05 -16.68
C THR A 82 2.70 4.37 -16.00
N ILE A 83 2.58 4.45 -14.69
CA ILE A 83 2.92 5.67 -13.94
C ILE A 83 4.42 5.95 -14.06
N SER A 84 5.28 4.93 -13.85
CA SER A 84 6.74 5.11 -13.92
C SER A 84 7.22 5.56 -15.28
N ALA A 85 6.57 5.16 -16.37
CA ALA A 85 6.91 5.61 -17.73
C ALA A 85 6.77 7.14 -17.88
N HIS A 86 5.90 7.77 -17.09
CA HIS A 86 5.65 9.21 -17.16
C HIS A 86 6.41 10.01 -16.09
N VAL A 87 6.59 9.43 -14.89
CA VAL A 87 7.22 10.16 -13.77
C VAL A 87 8.67 9.72 -13.51
N GLY A 88 9.15 8.67 -14.19
CA GLY A 88 10.45 8.07 -13.93
C GLY A 88 10.49 7.42 -12.54
N ASN A 89 11.63 7.58 -11.85
CA ASN A 89 11.80 7.08 -10.47
C ASN A 89 11.38 8.11 -9.40
N LYS A 90 10.64 9.16 -9.79
CA LYS A 90 10.12 10.17 -8.86
C LYS A 90 8.90 9.63 -8.09
N GLY A 91 8.67 10.20 -6.91
CA GLY A 91 7.57 9.80 -6.05
C GLY A 91 7.87 8.58 -5.16
N ILE A 92 6.99 8.37 -4.19
CA ILE A 92 7.04 7.26 -3.25
C ILE A 92 5.73 6.49 -3.39
N TYR A 93 5.82 5.23 -3.79
CA TYR A 93 4.63 4.38 -3.94
C TYR A 93 4.12 3.93 -2.57
N ALA A 94 2.90 4.29 -2.22
CA ALA A 94 2.26 3.90 -0.98
C ALA A 94 1.13 2.90 -1.26
N ILE A 95 1.18 1.74 -0.60
CA ILE A 95 0.19 0.68 -0.78
C ILE A 95 -0.20 0.13 0.60
N ASP A 96 -1.45 -0.23 0.74
CA ASP A 96 -1.97 -0.86 1.94
C ASP A 96 -1.45 -2.30 2.14
N ARG A 97 -2.07 -3.08 3.06
CA ARG A 97 -1.70 -4.48 3.32
C ARG A 97 -1.86 -5.40 2.10
N GLY A 98 -2.69 -5.04 1.15
CA GLY A 98 -2.82 -5.75 -0.11
C GLY A 98 -1.53 -5.76 -0.93
N GLY A 99 -0.68 -4.75 -0.74
CA GLY A 99 0.65 -4.65 -1.34
C GLY A 99 1.74 -5.49 -0.67
N ASP A 100 1.49 -6.12 0.47
CA ASP A 100 2.47 -6.95 1.17
C ASP A 100 2.67 -8.31 0.48
N ARG A 101 3.19 -8.28 -0.75
CA ARG A 101 3.38 -9.43 -1.64
C ARG A 101 4.83 -9.51 -2.11
N GLY A 102 5.41 -10.71 -2.10
CA GLY A 102 6.80 -10.93 -2.51
C GLY A 102 7.11 -10.38 -3.90
N LYS A 103 6.27 -10.71 -4.89
CA LYS A 103 6.42 -10.27 -6.28
C LYS A 103 6.40 -8.73 -6.42
N LEU A 104 5.61 -8.05 -5.59
CA LEU A 104 5.52 -6.59 -5.65
C LEU A 104 6.79 -5.92 -5.10
N TYR A 105 7.38 -6.46 -4.03
CA TYR A 105 8.68 -6.00 -3.56
C TYR A 105 9.76 -6.18 -4.62
N ASP A 106 9.78 -7.33 -5.30
CA ASP A 106 10.75 -7.57 -6.37
C ASP A 106 10.60 -6.53 -7.48
N LYS A 107 9.37 -6.23 -7.90
CA LYS A 107 9.05 -5.21 -8.91
C LYS A 107 9.56 -3.81 -8.54
N PHE A 108 9.48 -3.42 -7.27
CA PHE A 108 10.00 -2.14 -6.80
C PHE A 108 11.52 -2.15 -6.70
N LEU A 109 12.10 -3.20 -6.14
CA LEU A 109 13.53 -3.30 -5.88
C LEU A 109 14.36 -3.43 -7.16
N GLU A 110 13.87 -4.16 -8.18
CA GLU A 110 14.52 -4.30 -9.49
C GLU A 110 14.75 -2.94 -10.22
N LYS A 111 13.88 -1.97 -9.98
CA LYS A 111 13.93 -0.65 -10.60
C LYS A 111 14.31 0.45 -9.61
N GLU A 112 14.77 0.07 -8.40
CA GLU A 112 15.13 1.01 -7.33
C GLU A 112 14.05 2.06 -7.02
N ARG A 113 12.78 1.67 -7.17
CA ARG A 113 11.64 2.55 -6.90
C ARG A 113 11.42 2.68 -5.40
N ARG A 114 11.13 3.89 -4.96
CA ARG A 114 10.83 4.17 -3.56
C ARG A 114 9.41 3.72 -3.23
N PHE A 115 9.25 3.05 -2.10
CA PHE A 115 7.93 2.58 -1.65
C PHE A 115 7.75 2.65 -0.14
N VAL A 116 6.48 2.68 0.28
CA VAL A 116 6.00 2.46 1.64
C VAL A 116 4.83 1.49 1.56
N ILE A 117 4.98 0.29 2.12
CA ILE A 117 3.94 -0.74 2.10
C ILE A 117 3.58 -1.13 3.52
N ARG A 118 2.28 -1.12 3.84
CA ARG A 118 1.79 -1.61 5.12
C ARG A 118 1.89 -3.13 5.20
N LEU A 119 2.54 -3.63 6.26
CA LEU A 119 2.77 -5.06 6.43
C LEU A 119 1.58 -5.80 7.02
N ASN A 120 1.43 -7.05 6.61
CA ASN A 120 0.62 -8.04 7.29
C ASN A 120 1.31 -8.49 8.59
N LYS A 121 0.54 -8.81 9.61
CA LYS A 121 1.04 -9.26 10.92
C LYS A 121 1.91 -10.53 10.85
N LYS A 122 1.77 -11.30 9.77
CA LYS A 122 2.49 -12.58 9.58
C LYS A 122 3.80 -12.44 8.80
N ARG A 123 4.18 -11.22 8.37
CA ARG A 123 5.40 -10.99 7.59
C ARG A 123 6.65 -11.26 8.44
N ASP A 124 7.56 -12.08 7.90
CA ASP A 124 8.89 -12.25 8.47
C ASP A 124 9.88 -11.26 7.85
N LEU A 125 10.78 -10.77 8.68
CA LEU A 125 11.87 -9.86 8.33
C LEU A 125 13.18 -10.36 8.89
N ILE A 126 14.31 -9.95 8.31
CA ILE A 126 15.65 -10.18 8.86
C ILE A 126 16.08 -8.91 9.58
N HIS A 127 16.28 -8.99 10.88
CA HIS A 127 16.83 -7.90 11.71
C HIS A 127 18.07 -8.40 12.46
N LYS A 128 19.19 -7.71 12.33
CA LYS A 128 20.49 -8.11 12.93
C LYS A 128 20.87 -9.56 12.61
N GLY A 129 20.64 -9.98 11.36
CA GLY A 129 20.95 -11.34 10.90
C GLY A 129 19.93 -12.42 11.29
N LEU A 130 18.96 -12.13 12.13
CA LEU A 130 17.97 -13.09 12.62
C LEU A 130 16.62 -12.89 11.93
N LYS A 131 15.99 -13.99 11.54
CA LYS A 131 14.62 -13.99 11.03
C LYS A 131 13.64 -13.79 12.19
N LYS A 132 12.81 -12.74 12.11
CA LYS A 132 11.83 -12.37 13.13
C LYS A 132 10.50 -11.96 12.49
N ASN A 133 9.42 -12.26 13.16
CA ASN A 133 8.10 -11.76 12.75
C ASN A 133 8.00 -10.25 12.96
N CYS A 134 7.41 -9.52 12.01
CA CYS A 134 7.32 -8.06 12.04
C CYS A 134 6.49 -7.54 13.23
N LEU A 135 5.41 -8.23 13.61
CA LEU A 135 4.60 -7.84 14.76
C LEU A 135 5.36 -7.99 16.08
N SER A 136 6.13 -9.07 16.22
CA SER A 136 6.99 -9.29 17.40
C SER A 136 8.05 -8.19 17.52
N LEU A 137 8.67 -7.79 16.38
CA LEU A 137 9.59 -6.67 16.36
C LEU A 137 8.90 -5.36 16.77
N ALA A 138 7.73 -5.08 16.19
CA ALA A 138 6.99 -3.84 16.41
C ALA A 138 6.50 -3.71 17.86
N THR A 139 6.07 -4.82 18.47
CA THR A 139 5.57 -4.81 19.84
C THR A 139 6.67 -4.43 20.82
N LEU A 140 7.88 -4.99 20.64
CA LEU A 140 9.02 -4.78 21.53
C LEU A 140 9.78 -3.47 21.26
N LEU A 141 9.62 -2.88 20.07
CA LEU A 141 10.38 -1.70 19.68
C LEU A 141 9.91 -0.46 20.46
N PRO A 142 10.80 0.23 21.19
CA PRO A 142 10.50 1.54 21.75
C PRO A 142 10.24 2.56 20.63
N CYS A 143 9.25 3.44 20.81
CA CYS A 143 8.92 4.50 19.87
C CYS A 143 9.10 5.87 20.54
N PRO A 144 10.35 6.41 20.60
CA PRO A 144 10.65 7.64 21.30
C PRO A 144 10.22 8.91 20.56
N TYR A 145 10.00 8.81 19.24
CA TYR A 145 9.58 9.94 18.43
C TYR A 145 8.07 10.06 18.44
N GLN A 146 7.56 11.28 18.41
CA GLN A 146 6.12 11.54 18.37
C GLN A 146 5.78 12.59 17.32
N THR A 147 4.57 12.48 16.77
CA THR A 147 3.96 13.50 15.92
C THR A 147 2.44 13.48 16.07
N VAL A 148 1.78 14.55 15.62
CA VAL A 148 0.33 14.63 15.61
C VAL A 148 -0.16 14.45 14.17
N ILE A 149 -1.07 13.50 13.98
CA ILE A 149 -1.76 13.31 12.71
C ILE A 149 -3.14 13.94 12.82
N ILE A 150 -3.44 14.82 11.87
CA ILE A 150 -4.75 15.47 11.77
C ILE A 150 -5.55 14.78 10.69
N LYS A 151 -6.71 14.26 11.06
CA LYS A 151 -7.72 13.76 10.11
C LYS A 151 -8.87 14.74 10.06
N TYR A 152 -9.41 14.92 8.88
CA TYR A 152 -10.65 15.66 8.70
C TYR A 152 -11.78 14.69 8.41
N GLN A 153 -12.76 14.63 9.29
CA GLN A 153 -13.95 13.82 9.11
C GLN A 153 -15.17 14.70 9.40
N ASP A 154 -16.11 14.75 8.46
CA ASP A 154 -17.34 15.55 8.55
C ASP A 154 -17.11 17.05 8.91
N GLY A 155 -16.00 17.61 8.40
CA GLY A 155 -15.62 19.01 8.66
C GLY A 155 -14.97 19.25 10.03
N GLN A 156 -14.77 18.22 10.83
CA GLN A 156 -14.09 18.31 12.13
C GLN A 156 -12.66 17.79 12.05
N GLU A 157 -11.77 18.45 12.79
CA GLU A 157 -10.39 17.98 12.97
C GLU A 157 -10.33 16.95 14.09
N ASP A 158 -9.89 15.74 13.77
CA ASP A 158 -9.51 14.72 14.75
C ASP A 158 -7.97 14.66 14.84
N LYS A 159 -7.43 14.97 16.01
CA LYS A 159 -5.99 15.00 16.28
C LYS A 159 -5.58 13.76 17.05
N THR A 160 -4.77 12.93 16.42
CA THR A 160 -4.24 11.72 17.04
C THR A 160 -2.73 11.85 17.23
N THR A 161 -2.25 11.80 18.48
CA THR A 161 -0.81 11.70 18.75
C THR A 161 -0.35 10.27 18.49
N VAL A 162 0.68 10.14 17.66
CA VAL A 162 1.30 8.86 17.34
C VAL A 162 2.77 8.85 17.74
N TYR A 163 3.25 7.68 18.14
CA TYR A 163 4.64 7.43 18.51
C TYR A 163 5.27 6.52 17.47
N TYR A 164 6.49 6.80 17.05
CA TYR A 164 7.12 6.03 16.00
C TYR A 164 8.59 5.78 16.22
N ASN A 165 9.11 4.80 15.50
CA ASN A 165 10.52 4.49 15.37
C ASN A 165 10.75 3.71 14.08
N ALA A 166 12.00 3.71 13.61
CA ALA A 166 12.41 2.95 12.44
C ALA A 166 13.66 2.13 12.75
N ILE A 167 13.71 0.91 12.20
CA ILE A 167 14.87 0.03 12.31
C ILE A 167 15.24 -0.57 10.97
N PRO A 168 16.55 -0.76 10.71
CA PRO A 168 17.00 -1.42 9.49
C PRO A 168 16.63 -2.91 9.50
N VAL A 169 16.08 -3.36 8.37
CA VAL A 169 15.66 -4.74 8.15
C VAL A 169 15.94 -5.17 6.71
N LYS A 170 15.77 -6.46 6.44
CA LYS A 170 15.72 -7.02 5.07
C LYS A 170 14.55 -7.97 4.93
N LEU A 171 14.09 -8.16 3.73
CA LEU A 171 13.20 -9.28 3.41
C LEU A 171 14.00 -10.59 3.32
N PRO A 172 13.46 -11.72 3.80
CA PRO A 172 14.10 -13.02 3.62
C PRO A 172 14.43 -13.29 2.15
N GLY A 173 15.65 -13.74 1.90
CA GLY A 173 16.15 -14.04 0.56
C GLY A 173 16.50 -12.83 -0.31
N ARG A 174 16.41 -11.60 0.20
CA ARG A 174 16.77 -10.37 -0.52
C ARG A 174 17.89 -9.61 0.18
N LYS A 175 18.78 -8.99 -0.61
CA LYS A 175 19.96 -8.27 -0.09
C LYS A 175 19.70 -6.78 0.17
N HIS A 176 18.66 -6.23 -0.43
CA HIS A 176 18.36 -4.79 -0.36
C HIS A 176 18.11 -4.34 1.08
N PRO A 177 18.74 -3.25 1.53
CA PRO A 177 18.45 -2.63 2.82
C PRO A 177 17.06 -1.97 2.77
N LEU A 178 16.28 -2.20 3.80
CA LEU A 178 14.96 -1.63 3.99
C LEU A 178 14.81 -1.14 5.42
N PHE A 179 13.75 -0.40 5.70
CA PHE A 179 13.41 0.03 7.05
C PHE A 179 12.01 -0.47 7.43
N LEU A 180 11.90 -1.01 8.63
CA LEU A 180 10.63 -1.23 9.29
C LEU A 180 10.31 0.01 10.11
N VAL A 181 9.30 0.76 9.69
CA VAL A 181 8.74 1.87 10.46
C VAL A 181 7.57 1.34 11.27
N VAL A 182 7.63 1.55 12.57
CA VAL A 182 6.59 1.16 13.53
C VAL A 182 5.90 2.40 14.04
N VAL A 183 4.58 2.44 13.94
CA VAL A 183 3.76 3.55 14.44
C VAL A 183 2.76 3.00 15.45
N LYS A 184 2.75 3.58 16.65
CA LYS A 184 1.83 3.27 17.77
C LYS A 184 0.92 4.48 18.03
N GLY A 185 -0.30 4.24 18.50
CA GLY A 185 -1.28 5.30 18.80
C GLY A 185 -2.56 5.24 17.97
N PHE A 186 -2.58 4.51 16.86
CA PHE A 186 -3.81 4.33 16.05
C PHE A 186 -4.76 3.22 16.56
N GLY A 187 -4.39 2.53 17.63
CA GLY A 187 -5.18 1.44 18.17
C GLY A 187 -4.33 0.46 18.97
N LYS A 188 -4.89 -0.70 19.32
CA LYS A 188 -4.23 -1.71 20.16
C LYS A 188 -3.02 -2.38 19.50
N VAL A 189 -2.95 -2.39 18.17
CA VAL A 189 -1.90 -3.07 17.42
C VAL A 189 -1.06 -2.04 16.68
N PRO A 190 0.28 -2.09 16.77
CA PRO A 190 1.16 -1.21 16.03
C PRO A 190 0.91 -1.29 14.52
N MET A 191 0.96 -0.15 13.83
CA MET A 191 1.06 -0.11 12.38
C MET A 191 2.51 -0.37 11.98
N MET A 192 2.71 -1.25 11.02
CA MET A 192 4.02 -1.65 10.51
C MET A 192 4.10 -1.30 9.05
N LEU A 193 5.07 -0.47 8.69
CA LEU A 193 5.33 -0.05 7.32
C LEU A 193 6.72 -0.51 6.92
N LEU A 194 6.84 -1.11 5.74
CA LEU A 194 8.13 -1.44 5.14
C LEU A 194 8.44 -0.44 4.05
N THR A 195 9.62 0.14 4.08
CA THR A 195 10.01 1.17 3.12
C THR A 195 11.46 1.00 2.64
N SER A 196 11.69 1.41 1.38
CA SER A 196 13.02 1.59 0.82
C SER A 196 13.55 3.02 1.01
N CYS A 197 12.71 3.95 1.48
CA CYS A 197 13.16 5.32 1.76
C CYS A 197 14.09 5.34 2.98
N PRO A 198 15.18 6.11 2.96
CA PRO A 198 15.99 6.34 4.16
C PRO A 198 15.14 7.04 5.22
N VAL A 199 15.39 6.70 6.48
CA VAL A 199 14.64 7.19 7.67
C VAL A 199 15.62 7.77 8.68
#